data_72d432acfed2d434220b5a2b2c26c995
#
_entry.id   72d432acfed2d434220b5a2b2c26c995
#
_cell.length_a   1.000
_cell.length_b   1.000
_cell.length_c   1.000
_cell.angle_alpha   90.00
_cell.angle_beta   90.00
_cell.angle_gamma   90.00
#
_symmetry.space_group_name_H-M   'P 1'
#
loop_
_entity.id
_entity.type
_entity.pdbx_description
1 polymer ?
#
loop_
_entity_poly.entity_id
_entity_poly.type
_entity_poly.pdbx_seq_one_letter_code
_entity_poly.pdbx_strand_id
1 'polypeptide(L)'
;GVDFRANLDRIYIAFTLLETQALFPSFIDRLYSQYETIPGAHWVKTEAYPEIIGFPYRYDFLNGKGIWGANVSKFLNVEMGFGNHKIGNGYRSLLLSDIATYYPYLKLNWQVWKIHFQNIYSQLSASSSNLTRDKLVPRKYFASHHISIELLPGLEAGLFESIIFSRA
;
A
#
# COMPACT_ATOMS: atom_id res chain seq x y z
N GLY A 1 8.05 0.55 17.30
CA GLY A 1 7.42 -0.39 16.39
C GLY A 1 7.64 -1.83 16.78
N VAL A 2 6.82 -2.71 16.26
CA VAL A 2 6.89 -4.16 16.47
C VAL A 2 6.96 -4.84 15.11
N ASP A 3 7.85 -5.82 14.95
CA ASP A 3 7.98 -6.65 13.75
C ASP A 3 7.95 -8.12 14.17
N PHE A 4 7.07 -8.89 13.53
CA PHE A 4 6.92 -10.32 13.76
C PHE A 4 6.96 -11.06 12.42
N ARG A 5 7.71 -12.16 12.36
CA ARG A 5 7.81 -13.01 11.17
C ARG A 5 7.84 -14.47 11.57
N ALA A 6 7.06 -15.28 10.87
CA ALA A 6 7.07 -16.74 11.04
C ALA A 6 7.04 -17.42 9.67
N ASN A 7 7.84 -18.47 9.54
CA ASN A 7 7.87 -19.35 8.37
C ASN A 7 7.60 -20.78 8.81
N LEU A 8 6.59 -21.39 8.21
CA LEU A 8 6.14 -22.75 8.47
C LEU A 8 6.12 -23.51 7.13
N ASP A 9 7.26 -24.04 6.73
CA ASP A 9 7.46 -24.75 5.46
C ASP A 9 7.00 -23.91 4.25
N ARG A 10 5.78 -24.12 3.79
CA ARG A 10 5.20 -23.43 2.63
C ARG A 10 4.41 -22.16 2.96
N ILE A 11 4.12 -21.95 4.24
CA ILE A 11 3.32 -20.82 4.71
C ILE A 11 4.24 -19.83 5.41
N TYR A 12 4.04 -18.54 5.15
CA TYR A 12 4.73 -17.47 5.85
C TYR A 12 3.77 -16.39 6.31
N ILE A 13 4.08 -15.81 7.45
CA ILE A 13 3.33 -14.72 8.06
C ILE A 13 4.32 -13.63 8.46
N ALA A 14 4.00 -12.40 8.14
CA ALA A 14 4.73 -11.25 8.64
C ALA A 14 3.76 -10.15 9.08
N PHE A 15 4.08 -9.48 10.17
CA PHE A 15 3.32 -8.36 10.68
C PHE A 15 4.27 -7.29 11.18
N THR A 16 4.05 -6.06 10.76
CA THR A 16 4.81 -4.89 11.20
C THR A 16 3.85 -3.81 11.66
N LEU A 17 4.06 -3.28 12.85
CA LEU A 17 3.34 -2.14 13.40
C LEU A 17 4.33 -1.03 13.71
N LEU A 18 4.09 0.14 13.15
CA LEU A 18 4.92 1.32 13.35
C LEU A 18 4.05 2.50 13.75
N GLU A 19 4.28 3.00 14.95
CA GLU A 19 3.74 4.26 15.42
C GLU A 19 4.75 5.38 15.14
N THR A 20 4.28 6.47 14.56
CA THR A 20 5.12 7.59 14.15
C THR A 20 4.46 8.89 14.59
N GLN A 21 5.26 9.76 15.19
CA GLN A 21 4.87 11.13 15.52
C GLN A 21 5.65 12.09 14.64
N ALA A 22 4.97 13.02 14.02
CA ALA A 22 5.58 13.97 13.11
C ALA A 22 5.00 15.38 13.21
N LEU A 23 5.85 16.35 12.95
CA LEU A 23 5.49 17.73 12.67
C LEU A 23 5.72 17.94 11.17
N PHE A 24 4.70 18.39 10.47
CA PHE A 24 4.78 18.61 9.05
C PHE A 24 4.81 20.10 8.69
N PRO A 25 5.37 20.44 7.53
CA PRO A 25 5.24 21.80 6.99
C PRO A 25 3.77 22.18 6.73
N SER A 26 3.49 23.47 6.77
CA SER A 26 2.13 24.05 6.66
C SER A 26 1.35 23.64 5.39
N PHE A 27 2.02 23.19 4.32
CA PHE A 27 1.33 22.69 3.13
C PHE A 27 0.67 21.33 3.37
N ILE A 28 1.22 20.47 4.25
CA ILE A 28 0.62 19.21 4.67
C ILE A 28 -0.60 19.49 5.56
N ASP A 29 -0.55 20.49 6.44
CA ASP A 29 -1.68 20.88 7.27
C ASP A 29 -2.86 21.33 6.40
N ARG A 30 -2.59 22.09 5.32
CA ARG A 30 -3.62 22.47 4.33
C ARG A 30 -4.18 21.27 3.59
N LEU A 31 -3.34 20.32 3.20
CA LEU A 31 -3.74 19.10 2.52
C LEU A 31 -4.60 18.23 3.44
N TYR A 32 -4.21 18.09 4.70
CA TYR A 32 -4.98 17.37 5.71
C TYR A 32 -6.34 18.04 5.98
N SER A 33 -6.39 19.37 6.11
CA SER A 33 -7.65 20.09 6.33
C SER A 33 -8.64 19.95 5.16
N GLN A 34 -8.12 19.75 3.94
CA GLN A 34 -8.95 19.59 2.73
C GLN A 34 -9.39 18.14 2.51
N TYR A 35 -8.55 17.16 2.78
CA TYR A 35 -8.76 15.77 2.40
C TYR A 35 -8.83 14.80 3.59
N GLU A 36 -8.59 15.27 4.82
CA GLU A 36 -8.50 14.46 6.06
C GLU A 36 -7.53 13.27 5.92
N THR A 37 -6.50 13.42 5.08
CA THR A 37 -5.53 12.37 4.82
C THR A 37 -4.12 12.94 4.64
N ILE A 38 -3.12 12.19 5.06
CA ILE A 38 -1.71 12.48 4.84
C ILE A 38 -1.16 11.40 3.91
N PRO A 39 -0.51 11.76 2.79
CA PRO A 39 0.10 10.78 1.89
C PRO A 39 1.06 9.84 2.62
N GLY A 40 0.87 8.53 2.45
CA GLY A 40 1.69 7.50 3.09
C GLY A 40 1.35 7.18 4.55
N ALA A 41 0.48 7.96 5.21
CA ALA A 41 -0.03 7.64 6.54
C ALA A 41 -1.35 6.87 6.44
N HIS A 42 -1.57 5.93 7.36
CA HIS A 42 -2.78 5.10 7.32
C HIS A 42 -3.87 5.63 8.28
N TRP A 43 -3.67 5.48 9.57
CA TRP A 43 -4.57 6.06 10.59
C TRP A 43 -3.89 7.26 11.20
N VAL A 44 -4.49 8.42 11.01
CA VAL A 44 -3.96 9.68 11.48
C VAL A 44 -4.81 10.18 12.63
N LYS A 45 -4.17 10.45 13.75
CA LYS A 45 -4.72 11.17 14.89
C LYS A 45 -4.06 12.53 14.95
N THR A 46 -4.84 13.58 14.98
CA THR A 46 -4.31 14.94 15.13
C THR A 46 -4.55 15.44 16.55
N GLU A 47 -3.53 16.03 17.15
CA GLU A 47 -3.64 16.78 18.38
C GLU A 47 -3.23 18.23 18.12
N ALA A 48 -4.11 19.16 18.49
CA ALA A 48 -3.79 20.59 18.46
C ALA A 48 -2.94 20.92 19.69
N TYR A 49 -1.69 21.30 19.48
CA TYR A 49 -0.84 21.86 20.54
C TYR A 49 -0.75 23.38 20.35
N PRO A 50 -1.36 24.19 21.25
CA PRO A 50 -1.49 25.61 21.02
C PRO A 50 -0.20 26.42 21.07
N GLU A 51 0.96 25.87 21.41
CA GLU A 51 2.12 26.70 21.80
C GLU A 51 3.48 26.28 21.24
N ILE A 52 3.57 25.37 20.31
CA ILE A 52 4.88 25.14 19.65
C ILE A 52 5.01 26.10 18.49
N ILE A 53 5.89 27.09 18.63
CA ILE A 53 6.18 28.16 17.66
C ILE A 53 6.31 27.60 16.24
N GLY A 54 5.37 27.95 15.36
CA GLY A 54 5.40 27.64 13.93
C GLY A 54 4.80 26.29 13.49
N PHE A 55 4.33 25.45 14.42
CA PHE A 55 3.73 24.16 14.09
C PHE A 55 2.41 23.98 14.83
N PRO A 56 1.27 24.30 14.21
CA PRO A 56 -0.04 24.30 14.87
C PRO A 56 -0.57 22.92 15.17
N TYR A 57 -0.08 21.86 14.49
CA TYR A 57 -0.57 20.51 14.65
C TYR A 57 0.55 19.49 14.77
N ARG A 58 0.37 18.55 15.68
CA ARG A 58 1.16 17.34 15.80
C ARG A 58 0.33 16.18 15.25
N TYR A 59 0.97 15.39 14.42
CA TYR A 59 0.34 14.23 13.80
C TYR A 59 0.90 12.96 14.42
N ASP A 60 -0.01 12.15 14.92
CA ASP A 60 0.25 10.79 15.38
C ASP A 60 -0.37 9.83 14.38
N PHE A 61 0.40 8.92 13.83
CA PHE A 61 -0.14 7.94 12.89
C PHE A 61 0.43 6.54 13.13
N LEU A 62 -0.48 5.60 12.97
CA LEU A 62 -0.21 4.18 13.12
C LEU A 62 -0.21 3.51 11.76
N ASN A 63 0.94 2.95 11.39
CA ASN A 63 1.10 2.18 10.16
C ASN A 63 1.20 0.69 10.50
N GLY A 64 0.18 -0.08 10.15
CA GLY A 64 0.17 -1.52 10.31
C GLY A 64 0.23 -2.23 8.96
N LYS A 65 1.21 -3.11 8.76
CA LYS A 65 1.34 -3.96 7.58
C LYS A 65 1.29 -5.42 8.02
N GLY A 66 0.48 -6.20 7.34
CA GLY A 66 0.35 -7.63 7.60
C GLY A 66 0.35 -8.43 6.31
N ILE A 67 1.07 -9.54 6.28
CA ILE A 67 1.18 -10.43 5.14
C ILE A 67 0.96 -11.85 5.62
N TRP A 68 0.13 -12.58 4.91
CA TRP A 68 -0.01 -14.02 4.99
C TRP A 68 0.12 -14.61 3.60
N GLY A 69 1.04 -15.54 3.42
CA GLY A 69 1.32 -16.10 2.12
C GLY A 69 1.63 -17.60 2.17
N ALA A 70 1.46 -18.25 1.03
CA ALA A 70 1.73 -19.65 0.84
C ALA A 70 2.34 -19.94 -0.53
N ASN A 71 3.38 -20.77 -0.54
CA ASN A 71 3.92 -21.37 -1.75
C ASN A 71 3.07 -22.59 -2.10
N VAL A 72 2.00 -22.39 -2.88
CA VAL A 72 1.04 -23.45 -3.25
C VAL A 72 1.72 -24.50 -4.12
N SER A 73 2.63 -24.09 -4.99
CA SER A 73 3.48 -24.96 -5.79
C SER A 73 4.85 -24.32 -6.02
N LYS A 74 5.75 -25.02 -6.70
CA LYS A 74 7.04 -24.45 -7.13
C LYS A 74 6.92 -23.29 -8.12
N PHE A 75 5.74 -23.09 -8.68
CA PHE A 75 5.47 -22.05 -9.67
C PHE A 75 4.52 -20.96 -9.20
N LEU A 76 3.74 -21.22 -8.12
CA LEU A 76 2.69 -20.33 -7.66
C LEU A 76 2.88 -19.99 -6.18
N ASN A 77 3.01 -18.71 -5.91
CA ASN A 77 2.89 -18.12 -4.60
C ASN A 77 1.60 -17.30 -4.52
N VAL A 78 0.84 -17.50 -3.46
CA VAL A 78 -0.38 -16.75 -3.14
C VAL A 78 -0.12 -15.95 -1.88
N GLU A 79 -0.39 -14.67 -1.91
CA GLU A 79 -0.20 -13.76 -0.79
C GLU A 79 -1.45 -12.91 -0.59
N MET A 80 -1.92 -12.81 0.63
CA MET A 80 -2.96 -11.89 1.04
C MET A 80 -2.49 -11.06 2.23
N GLY A 81 -3.02 -9.87 2.35
CA GLY A 81 -2.60 -9.02 3.45
C GLY A 81 -3.13 -7.61 3.37
N PHE A 82 -2.48 -6.78 4.17
CA PHE A 82 -2.70 -5.36 4.25
C PHE A 82 -1.35 -4.65 4.12
N GLY A 83 -1.18 -3.85 3.08
CA GLY A 83 0.11 -3.24 2.76
C GLY A 83 0.06 -2.50 1.43
N ASN A 84 1.22 -2.13 0.93
CA ASN A 84 1.41 -1.50 -0.36
C ASN A 84 2.40 -2.31 -1.22
N HIS A 85 2.40 -2.03 -2.51
CA HIS A 85 3.24 -2.74 -3.47
C HIS A 85 3.97 -1.74 -4.38
N LYS A 86 5.14 -2.15 -4.84
CA LYS A 86 5.91 -1.44 -5.84
C LYS A 86 6.12 -2.35 -7.05
N ILE A 87 5.83 -1.84 -8.24
CA ILE A 87 6.13 -2.47 -9.51
C ILE A 87 6.95 -1.48 -10.33
N GLY A 88 8.10 -1.93 -10.83
CA GLY A 88 9.05 -1.12 -11.58
C GLY A 88 10.30 -0.74 -10.78
N ASN A 89 11.37 -0.37 -11.50
CA ASN A 89 12.72 -0.17 -10.96
C ASN A 89 13.04 1.29 -10.59
N GLY A 90 12.17 2.24 -10.91
CA GLY A 90 12.35 3.65 -10.57
C GLY A 90 12.22 3.93 -9.07
N TYR A 91 12.83 5.02 -8.59
CA TYR A 91 12.70 5.48 -7.20
C TYR A 91 11.23 5.70 -6.80
N ARG A 92 10.44 6.32 -7.69
CA ARG A 92 8.98 6.39 -7.64
C ARG A 92 8.47 5.76 -8.92
N SER A 93 7.98 4.53 -8.83
CA SER A 93 7.51 3.85 -10.02
C SER A 93 6.31 4.56 -10.64
N LEU A 94 6.31 4.70 -11.97
CA LEU A 94 5.15 5.15 -12.74
C LEU A 94 4.08 4.07 -12.89
N LEU A 95 4.45 2.80 -12.67
CA LEU A 95 3.55 1.67 -12.79
C LEU A 95 2.72 1.50 -11.51
N LEU A 96 3.37 1.22 -10.38
CA LEU A 96 2.77 1.15 -9.06
C LEU A 96 3.80 1.53 -8.01
N SER A 97 3.47 2.51 -7.17
CA SER A 97 4.37 3.04 -6.14
C SER A 97 3.96 2.61 -4.73
N ASP A 98 4.94 2.33 -3.90
CA ASP A 98 4.81 2.02 -2.48
C ASP A 98 4.64 3.26 -1.57
N ILE A 99 4.53 4.46 -2.17
CA ILE A 99 4.23 5.69 -1.43
C ILE A 99 2.74 5.78 -1.06
N ALA A 100 1.89 4.97 -1.70
CA ALA A 100 0.48 4.89 -1.39
C ALA A 100 0.23 4.39 0.04
N THR A 101 -0.92 4.78 0.61
CA THR A 101 -1.46 4.19 1.84
C THR A 101 -1.63 2.69 1.69
N TYR A 102 -1.60 1.97 2.80
CA TYR A 102 -1.82 0.53 2.82
C TYR A 102 -3.27 0.18 2.47
N TYR A 103 -3.44 -0.92 1.78
CA TYR A 103 -4.72 -1.45 1.34
C TYR A 103 -4.77 -2.97 1.50
N PRO A 104 -5.95 -3.56 1.75
CA PRO A 104 -6.13 -5.00 1.70
C PRO A 104 -5.94 -5.49 0.27
N TYR A 105 -5.24 -6.60 0.12
CA TYR A 105 -4.93 -7.16 -1.19
C TYR A 105 -4.89 -8.68 -1.21
N LEU A 106 -5.07 -9.22 -2.42
CA LEU A 106 -4.72 -10.57 -2.81
C LEU A 106 -3.71 -10.46 -3.96
N LYS A 107 -2.56 -11.12 -3.80
CA LYS A 107 -1.51 -11.14 -4.80
C LYS A 107 -1.20 -12.58 -5.21
N LEU A 108 -1.16 -12.81 -6.50
CA LEU A 108 -0.79 -14.07 -7.12
C LEU A 108 0.49 -13.87 -7.91
N ASN A 109 1.54 -14.61 -7.54
CA ASN A 109 2.82 -14.57 -8.24
C ASN A 109 3.06 -15.93 -8.89
N TRP A 110 3.21 -15.90 -10.19
CA TRP A 110 3.58 -17.04 -11.00
C TRP A 110 5.01 -16.89 -11.49
N GLN A 111 5.81 -17.94 -11.37
CA GLN A 111 7.14 -17.96 -11.91
C GLN A 111 7.35 -19.28 -12.65
N VAL A 112 7.52 -19.18 -13.96
CA VAL A 112 7.81 -20.34 -14.82
C VAL A 112 8.99 -19.99 -15.70
N TRP A 113 10.09 -20.72 -15.51
CA TRP A 113 11.34 -20.46 -16.21
C TRP A 113 11.80 -19.01 -16.03
N LYS A 114 11.90 -18.19 -17.07
CA LYS A 114 12.27 -16.78 -17.06
C LYS A 114 11.08 -15.83 -17.04
N ILE A 115 9.85 -16.35 -16.98
CA ILE A 115 8.63 -15.56 -17.03
C ILE A 115 8.11 -15.39 -15.60
N HIS A 116 7.85 -14.14 -15.23
CA HIS A 116 7.17 -13.75 -14.00
C HIS A 116 5.83 -13.13 -14.35
N PHE A 117 4.79 -13.61 -13.72
CA PHE A 117 3.45 -13.06 -13.85
C PHE A 117 2.88 -12.75 -12.49
N GLN A 118 2.53 -11.50 -12.26
CA GLN A 118 2.00 -11.00 -11.00
C GLN A 118 0.63 -10.39 -11.21
N ASN A 119 -0.34 -10.82 -10.41
CA ASN A 119 -1.67 -10.23 -10.32
C ASN A 119 -1.86 -9.65 -8.92
N ILE A 120 -2.39 -8.44 -8.82
CA ILE A 120 -2.77 -7.81 -7.56
C ILE A 120 -4.23 -7.38 -7.67
N TYR A 121 -5.03 -7.85 -6.73
CA TYR A 121 -6.42 -7.43 -6.54
C TYR A 121 -6.51 -6.73 -5.19
N SER A 122 -7.06 -5.52 -5.15
CA SER A 122 -7.18 -4.79 -3.91
C SER A 122 -8.44 -3.96 -3.82
N GLN A 123 -8.80 -3.62 -2.59
CA GLN A 123 -9.86 -2.68 -2.29
C GLN A 123 -9.25 -1.39 -1.76
N LEU A 124 -9.58 -0.28 -2.41
CA LEU A 124 -9.12 1.05 -2.06
C LEU A 124 -10.25 1.84 -1.41
N SER A 125 -9.91 2.73 -0.48
CA SER A 125 -10.84 3.73 0.03
C SER A 125 -10.81 4.96 -0.88
N ALA A 126 -11.98 5.45 -1.27
CA ALA A 126 -12.06 6.71 -1.98
C ALA A 126 -12.07 7.85 -0.96
N SER A 127 -11.08 8.75 -1.01
CA SER A 127 -11.15 10.01 -0.27
C SER A 127 -12.25 10.87 -0.90
N SER A 128 -13.20 11.34 -0.08
CA SER A 128 -14.24 12.27 -0.50
C SER A 128 -14.25 13.43 0.49
N SER A 129 -14.05 14.64 -0.01
CA SER A 129 -14.14 15.87 0.75
C SER A 129 -15.53 16.14 1.38
N ASN A 130 -16.52 15.31 1.07
CA ASN A 130 -17.90 15.43 1.51
C ASN A 130 -18.35 14.28 2.42
N LEU A 131 -17.43 13.66 3.16
CA LEU A 131 -17.78 12.63 4.15
C LEU A 131 -18.53 13.28 5.31
N THR A 132 -19.85 13.33 5.23
CA THR A 132 -20.67 13.52 6.41
C THR A 132 -20.46 12.35 7.36
N ARG A 133 -20.38 12.63 8.64
CA ARG A 133 -19.99 11.79 9.78
C ARG A 133 -20.60 10.36 9.82
N ASP A 134 -21.60 10.07 9.00
CA ASP A 134 -22.38 8.82 9.00
C ASP A 134 -22.29 8.02 7.68
N LYS A 135 -21.47 8.39 6.73
CA LYS A 135 -21.37 7.66 5.45
C LYS A 135 -20.16 6.76 5.42
N LEU A 136 -20.39 5.49 5.12
CA LEU A 136 -19.35 4.53 4.78
C LEU A 136 -18.48 5.11 3.66
N VAL A 137 -17.15 5.11 3.86
CA VAL A 137 -16.19 5.57 2.86
C VAL A 137 -16.43 4.81 1.56
N PRO A 138 -16.66 5.50 0.43
CA PRO A 138 -16.86 4.83 -0.85
C PRO A 138 -15.67 3.92 -1.18
N ARG A 139 -15.97 2.72 -1.64
CA ARG A 139 -14.94 1.72 -1.97
C ARG A 139 -14.67 1.72 -3.46
N LYS A 140 -13.40 1.63 -3.81
CA LYS A 140 -12.92 1.38 -5.16
C LYS A 140 -12.19 0.05 -5.18
N TYR A 141 -12.20 -0.60 -6.32
CA TYR A 141 -11.44 -1.82 -6.53
C TYR A 141 -10.33 -1.55 -7.51
N PHE A 142 -9.21 -2.19 -7.29
CA PHE A 142 -8.03 -2.09 -8.11
C PHE A 142 -7.62 -3.50 -8.52
N ALA A 143 -7.35 -3.68 -9.80
CA ALA A 143 -6.76 -4.87 -10.34
C ALA A 143 -5.55 -4.48 -11.19
N SER A 144 -4.43 -5.17 -11.03
CA SER A 144 -3.25 -4.98 -11.87
C SER A 144 -2.66 -6.31 -12.29
N HIS A 145 -2.14 -6.32 -13.50
CA HIS A 145 -1.46 -7.43 -14.11
C HIS A 145 -0.08 -6.97 -14.59
N HIS A 146 0.94 -7.68 -14.19
CA HIS A 146 2.31 -7.44 -14.61
C HIS A 146 2.92 -8.75 -15.08
N ILE A 147 3.38 -8.79 -16.30
CA ILE A 147 4.13 -9.91 -16.85
C ILE A 147 5.52 -9.41 -17.23
N SER A 148 6.55 -10.14 -16.87
CA SER A 148 7.91 -9.84 -17.26
C SER A 148 8.68 -11.09 -17.66
N ILE A 149 9.67 -10.91 -18.52
CA ILE A 149 10.57 -11.94 -18.99
C ILE A 149 12.02 -11.44 -18.98
N GLU A 150 12.90 -12.23 -18.38
CA GLU A 150 14.33 -11.98 -18.46
C GLU A 150 14.86 -12.44 -19.83
N LEU A 151 15.19 -11.48 -20.68
CA LEU A 151 15.72 -11.73 -22.04
C LEU A 151 17.18 -12.12 -21.98
N LEU A 152 17.98 -11.36 -21.25
CA LEU A 152 19.42 -11.54 -21.02
C LEU A 152 19.74 -11.21 -19.56
N PRO A 153 20.89 -11.66 -19.01
CA PRO A 153 21.32 -11.24 -17.69
C PRO A 153 21.36 -9.71 -17.59
N GLY A 154 20.51 -9.15 -16.71
CA GLY A 154 20.38 -7.71 -16.51
C GLY A 154 19.45 -6.99 -17.49
N LEU A 155 18.80 -7.68 -18.43
CA LEU A 155 17.79 -7.12 -19.33
C LEU A 155 16.45 -7.84 -19.15
N GLU A 156 15.48 -7.15 -18.61
CA GLU A 156 14.11 -7.60 -18.41
C GLU A 156 13.15 -6.76 -19.25
N ALA A 157 12.21 -7.41 -19.92
CA ALA A 157 11.09 -6.75 -20.60
C ALA A 157 9.80 -7.09 -19.90
N GLY A 158 8.93 -6.10 -19.69
CA GLY A 158 7.67 -6.29 -19.00
C GLY A 158 6.51 -5.51 -19.60
N LEU A 159 5.30 -6.02 -19.38
CA LEU A 159 4.05 -5.37 -19.70
C LEU A 159 3.25 -5.19 -18.41
N PHE A 160 2.64 -4.04 -18.26
CA PHE A 160 1.83 -3.69 -17.10
C PHE A 160 0.46 -3.16 -17.56
N GLU A 161 -0.57 -3.67 -16.91
CA GLU A 161 -1.95 -3.19 -17.05
C GLU A 161 -2.54 -2.96 -15.66
N SER A 162 -3.35 -1.92 -15.52
CA SER A 162 -4.11 -1.70 -14.28
C SER A 162 -5.45 -1.04 -14.55
N ILE A 163 -6.43 -1.39 -13.73
CA ILE A 163 -7.76 -0.82 -13.77
C ILE A 163 -8.23 -0.47 -12.35
N ILE A 164 -8.86 0.69 -12.21
CA ILE A 164 -9.55 1.11 -11.00
C ILE A 164 -11.03 1.32 -11.34
N PHE A 165 -11.90 0.69 -10.58
CA PHE A 165 -13.34 0.80 -10.77
C PHE A 165 -14.07 0.95 -9.44
N SER A 166 -15.19 1.66 -9.46
CA SER A 166 -16.10 1.77 -8.31
C SER A 166 -17.33 0.91 -8.57
N ARG A 167 -17.89 0.36 -7.50
CA ARG A 167 -19.24 -0.22 -7.58
C ARG A 167 -20.23 0.94 -7.55
N ALA A 168 -21.04 1.04 -8.59
CA ALA A 168 -22.15 1.99 -8.65
C ALA A 168 -23.24 1.62 -7.62
#